data_52ef4ce70c8b4f4b251fe3acd2f62d45
#
_entry.id   52ef4ce70c8b4f4b251fe3acd2f62d45
#
_cell.length_a   1.000
_cell.length_b   1.000
_cell.length_c   1.000
_cell.angle_alpha   90.00
_cell.angle_beta   90.00
_cell.angle_gamma   90.00
#
_symmetry.space_group_name_H-M   'P 1'
#
loop_
_entity.id
_entity.type
_entity.pdbx_description
1 polymer ?
#
loop_
_entity_poly.entity_id
_entity_poly.type
_entity_poly.pdbx_seq_one_letter_code
_entity_poly.pdbx_strand_id
1 'polypeptide(L)'
;MNKKTNEKAICLAIIFSWICGIPAFAQTPDFSWDTVPVYLHFGSDKAMTEQQVEITARLSNFICLEKAHGRKSDPKHPERIVASDARRIKALNPDAKVLMYWNTLIAWPFTSYNSDFAQSHPDDWTLRDMKTGQPLLKTKLGKKEVYQYNLLNPDVRKWWADTIGGAVKEHGFDGFFMDAISQSKRPLWLKKGFGVDKADELDDAAIDLMKQAKAVMGEDHLLIYNGFRSKAGGPDGNAATGTEFLPFADGAQIEHFDQFSSATKEDVVAYWKMAAEAAKSGKIVLFKAWPDHDINWLNKTFMAKPQAEKESFARKMMTYPLACYLIGAKENSYFCYSWGYNIDDGQLVEYPEYRKKLGPPKGGFQRDQWVFRRSFQHAHVTLDLENRTAQIEWSQK
;
A
#
# COMPACT_ATOMS: atom_id res chain seq x y z
N MET A 1 -6.24 -65.97 -59.68
CA MET A 1 -5.37 -64.83 -59.41
C MET A 1 -6.16 -63.80 -58.61
N ASN A 2 -6.02 -63.81 -57.28
CA ASN A 2 -6.73 -62.94 -56.39
C ASN A 2 -5.77 -61.88 -55.82
N LYS A 3 -5.97 -60.63 -56.16
CA LYS A 3 -5.26 -59.49 -55.55
C LYS A 3 -6.01 -59.07 -54.27
N LYS A 4 -5.36 -59.27 -53.12
CA LYS A 4 -5.78 -58.69 -51.82
C LYS A 4 -5.32 -57.25 -51.75
N THR A 5 -6.25 -56.30 -51.66
CA THR A 5 -6.03 -54.91 -51.29
C THR A 5 -5.92 -54.78 -49.79
N ASN A 6 -4.79 -54.31 -49.29
CA ASN A 6 -4.59 -53.94 -47.87
C ASN A 6 -5.03 -52.51 -47.66
N GLU A 7 -6.15 -52.30 -46.98
CA GLU A 7 -6.52 -51.00 -46.43
C GLU A 7 -5.86 -50.81 -45.04
N LYS A 8 -4.93 -49.88 -44.97
CA LYS A 8 -4.34 -49.40 -43.70
C LYS A 8 -5.26 -48.32 -43.14
N ALA A 9 -6.02 -48.66 -42.09
CA ALA A 9 -6.73 -47.68 -41.27
C ALA A 9 -5.71 -46.83 -40.47
N ILE A 10 -5.65 -45.51 -40.74
CA ILE A 10 -4.88 -44.57 -39.99
C ILE A 10 -5.77 -44.06 -38.86
N CYS A 11 -5.55 -44.54 -37.63
CA CYS A 11 -6.16 -43.98 -36.43
C CYS A 11 -5.50 -42.65 -36.09
N LEU A 12 -6.21 -41.52 -36.33
CA LEU A 12 -5.79 -40.18 -35.90
C LEU A 12 -6.15 -40.06 -34.41
N ALA A 13 -5.17 -40.19 -33.52
CA ALA A 13 -5.33 -39.90 -32.11
C ALA A 13 -5.35 -38.38 -31.90
N ILE A 14 -6.52 -37.82 -31.64
CA ILE A 14 -6.63 -36.41 -31.24
C ILE A 14 -6.26 -36.34 -29.76
N ILE A 15 -5.05 -35.87 -29.51
CA ILE A 15 -4.59 -35.54 -28.15
C ILE A 15 -5.25 -34.20 -27.76
N PHE A 16 -6.30 -34.25 -26.97
CA PHE A 16 -6.86 -33.11 -26.25
C PHE A 16 -5.87 -32.74 -25.14
N SER A 17 -4.97 -31.80 -25.39
CA SER A 17 -4.19 -31.16 -24.34
C SER A 17 -5.12 -30.31 -23.49
N TRP A 18 -5.52 -30.83 -22.36
CA TRP A 18 -6.08 -30.03 -21.27
C TRP A 18 -4.96 -29.11 -20.77
N ILE A 19 -4.93 -27.89 -21.25
CA ILE A 19 -4.19 -26.82 -20.60
C ILE A 19 -5.00 -26.51 -19.33
N CYS A 20 -4.63 -27.14 -18.22
CA CYS A 20 -5.03 -26.63 -16.90
C CYS A 20 -4.48 -25.21 -16.81
N GLY A 21 -5.32 -24.21 -17.02
CA GLY A 21 -4.99 -22.83 -16.73
C GLY A 21 -4.62 -22.76 -15.25
N ILE A 22 -3.33 -22.61 -14.96
CA ILE A 22 -2.86 -22.20 -13.65
C ILE A 22 -3.55 -20.87 -13.42
N PRO A 23 -4.31 -20.67 -12.32
CA PRO A 23 -4.87 -19.36 -12.04
C PRO A 23 -3.73 -18.36 -12.05
N ALA A 24 -3.82 -17.34 -12.90
CA ALA A 24 -2.88 -16.24 -12.91
C ALA A 24 -3.07 -15.50 -11.58
N PHE A 25 -2.17 -15.73 -10.63
CA PHE A 25 -2.09 -14.89 -9.45
C PHE A 25 -1.48 -13.56 -9.90
N ALA A 26 -1.93 -12.45 -9.29
CA ALA A 26 -1.29 -11.16 -9.49
C ALA A 26 0.23 -11.33 -9.38
N GLN A 27 0.96 -10.87 -10.38
CA GLN A 27 2.42 -10.93 -10.31
C GLN A 27 2.89 -10.02 -9.18
N THR A 28 3.09 -10.62 -8.02
CA THR A 28 3.70 -9.92 -6.88
C THR A 28 5.06 -9.36 -7.29
N PRO A 29 5.50 -8.22 -6.73
CA PRO A 29 6.88 -7.79 -6.93
C PRO A 29 7.83 -8.92 -6.51
N ASP A 30 8.88 -9.14 -7.27
CA ASP A 30 9.88 -10.15 -6.95
C ASP A 30 10.46 -9.85 -5.57
N PHE A 31 10.15 -10.73 -4.61
CA PHE A 31 10.62 -10.60 -3.24
C PHE A 31 11.98 -11.28 -3.07
N SER A 32 12.95 -10.56 -2.53
CA SER A 32 14.25 -11.11 -2.20
C SER A 32 14.73 -10.66 -0.83
N TRP A 33 15.40 -11.56 -0.12
CA TRP A 33 16.16 -11.25 1.09
C TRP A 33 17.61 -10.85 0.82
N ASP A 34 18.03 -10.69 -0.44
CA ASP A 34 19.43 -10.34 -0.76
C ASP A 34 19.87 -9.04 -0.08
N THR A 35 18.95 -8.08 -0.02
CA THR A 35 19.06 -6.83 0.72
C THR A 35 17.77 -6.56 1.49
N VAL A 36 17.63 -5.41 2.13
CA VAL A 36 16.36 -4.99 2.74
C VAL A 36 15.32 -4.79 1.63
N PRO A 37 14.18 -5.52 1.64
CA PRO A 37 13.11 -5.33 0.67
C PRO A 37 12.44 -3.97 0.85
N VAL A 38 12.69 -3.02 -0.05
CA VAL A 38 12.23 -1.64 0.04
C VAL A 38 10.94 -1.44 -0.74
N TYR A 39 9.97 -0.77 -0.13
CA TYR A 39 8.78 -0.20 -0.77
C TYR A 39 8.85 1.33 -0.71
N LEU A 40 8.55 1.99 -1.82
CA LEU A 40 8.48 3.45 -1.88
C LEU A 40 7.03 3.90 -2.03
N HIS A 41 6.62 4.91 -1.24
CA HIS A 41 5.27 5.45 -1.26
C HIS A 41 5.31 6.97 -1.17
N PHE A 42 5.24 7.63 -2.31
CA PHE A 42 5.39 9.09 -2.37
C PHE A 42 4.62 9.73 -3.52
N GLY A 43 4.37 11.03 -3.37
CA GLY A 43 3.92 11.91 -4.43
C GLY A 43 4.81 13.12 -4.61
N SER A 44 4.67 13.77 -5.75
CA SER A 44 5.27 15.05 -6.06
C SER A 44 4.24 15.94 -6.76
N ASP A 45 4.22 17.22 -6.45
CA ASP A 45 3.34 18.16 -7.16
C ASP A 45 3.64 18.24 -8.67
N LYS A 46 4.86 17.86 -9.09
CA LYS A 46 5.34 17.89 -10.48
C LYS A 46 5.67 16.49 -10.97
N ALA A 47 5.86 16.36 -12.27
CA ALA A 47 6.52 15.18 -12.85
C ALA A 47 7.92 15.02 -12.23
N MET A 48 8.34 13.78 -12.08
CA MET A 48 9.67 13.45 -11.56
C MET A 48 10.77 13.91 -12.52
N THR A 49 11.89 14.39 -11.97
CA THR A 49 13.11 14.62 -12.75
C THR A 49 13.73 13.28 -13.17
N GLU A 50 14.63 13.29 -14.17
CA GLU A 50 15.33 12.06 -14.58
C GLU A 50 16.08 11.44 -13.40
N GLN A 51 16.79 12.25 -12.61
CA GLN A 51 17.51 11.77 -11.44
C GLN A 51 16.58 11.12 -10.40
N GLN A 52 15.40 11.68 -10.16
CA GLN A 52 14.41 11.08 -9.24
C GLN A 52 13.90 9.73 -9.76
N VAL A 53 13.66 9.62 -11.07
CA VAL A 53 13.27 8.36 -11.72
C VAL A 53 14.39 7.31 -11.58
N GLU A 54 15.63 7.67 -11.87
CA GLU A 54 16.80 6.78 -11.73
C GLU A 54 16.98 6.27 -10.30
N ILE A 55 16.89 7.18 -9.31
CA ILE A 55 17.00 6.80 -7.89
C ILE A 55 15.86 5.86 -7.51
N THR A 56 14.62 6.15 -7.91
CA THR A 56 13.43 5.34 -7.61
C THR A 56 13.58 3.93 -8.18
N ALA A 57 13.91 3.82 -9.47
CA ALA A 57 14.09 2.54 -10.16
C ALA A 57 15.21 1.68 -9.56
N ARG A 58 16.26 2.33 -9.04
CA ARG A 58 17.40 1.65 -8.39
C ARG A 58 17.10 1.22 -6.96
N LEU A 59 16.27 1.97 -6.22
CA LEU A 59 16.00 1.70 -4.80
C LEU A 59 14.96 0.63 -4.58
N SER A 60 14.00 0.48 -5.49
CA SER A 60 12.86 -0.41 -5.26
C SER A 60 12.26 -0.95 -6.55
N ASN A 61 11.79 -2.19 -6.48
CA ASN A 61 10.91 -2.78 -7.48
C ASN A 61 9.42 -2.71 -7.07
N PHE A 62 9.08 -2.03 -5.97
CA PHE A 62 7.70 -1.87 -5.51
C PHE A 62 7.41 -0.43 -5.08
N ILE A 63 6.59 0.26 -5.84
CA ILE A 63 6.36 1.71 -5.70
C ILE A 63 4.86 2.00 -5.70
N CYS A 64 4.41 2.95 -4.86
CA CYS A 64 3.12 3.61 -4.99
C CYS A 64 3.32 5.10 -5.25
N LEU A 65 2.72 5.60 -6.32
CA LEU A 65 2.65 7.03 -6.59
C LEU A 65 1.37 7.61 -5.95
N GLU A 66 1.58 8.49 -4.99
CA GLU A 66 0.60 9.03 -4.06
C GLU A 66 -0.37 10.03 -4.71
N LYS A 67 -1.48 10.33 -4.02
CA LYS A 67 -2.42 11.39 -4.43
C LYS A 67 -1.68 12.70 -4.71
N ALA A 68 -2.20 13.51 -5.56
CA ALA A 68 -1.63 14.79 -5.96
C ALA A 68 -0.31 14.73 -6.76
N HIS A 69 0.22 13.53 -7.10
CA HIS A 69 1.37 13.41 -7.96
C HIS A 69 1.09 14.03 -9.34
N GLY A 70 2.01 14.86 -9.83
CA GLY A 70 1.92 15.51 -11.14
C GLY A 70 0.92 16.67 -11.25
N ARG A 71 0.20 17.03 -10.19
CA ARG A 71 -0.88 18.02 -10.19
C ARG A 71 -0.48 19.40 -10.74
N LYS A 72 0.77 19.82 -10.55
CA LYS A 72 1.27 21.08 -11.11
C LYS A 72 1.77 20.95 -12.54
N SER A 73 2.14 19.75 -12.97
CA SER A 73 2.57 19.48 -14.34
C SER A 73 1.39 19.32 -15.30
N ASP A 74 0.33 18.63 -14.88
CA ASP A 74 -0.95 18.57 -15.60
C ASP A 74 -2.12 18.73 -14.60
N PRO A 75 -2.59 19.97 -14.37
CA PRO A 75 -3.68 20.21 -13.42
C PRO A 75 -5.04 19.62 -13.83
N LYS A 76 -5.23 19.29 -15.12
CA LYS A 76 -6.47 18.72 -15.62
C LYS A 76 -6.48 17.19 -15.56
N HIS A 77 -5.34 16.58 -15.85
CA HIS A 77 -5.18 15.14 -15.94
C HIS A 77 -3.92 14.65 -15.22
N PRO A 78 -3.81 14.86 -13.88
CA PRO A 78 -2.62 14.46 -13.12
C PRO A 78 -2.29 12.97 -13.25
N GLU A 79 -3.30 12.11 -13.42
CA GLU A 79 -3.14 10.67 -13.63
C GLU A 79 -2.26 10.32 -14.84
N ARG A 80 -2.21 11.20 -15.86
CA ARG A 80 -1.31 11.03 -17.02
C ARG A 80 0.15 11.22 -16.65
N ILE A 81 0.45 12.11 -15.71
CA ILE A 81 1.80 12.31 -15.18
C ILE A 81 2.19 11.09 -14.33
N VAL A 82 1.28 10.60 -13.47
CA VAL A 82 1.48 9.34 -12.71
C VAL A 82 1.84 8.21 -13.67
N ALA A 83 1.07 8.04 -14.75
CA ALA A 83 1.30 7.01 -15.76
C ALA A 83 2.63 7.22 -16.53
N SER A 84 2.98 8.46 -16.84
CA SER A 84 4.24 8.79 -17.50
C SER A 84 5.43 8.43 -16.64
N ASP A 85 5.40 8.83 -15.35
CA ASP A 85 6.49 8.55 -14.42
C ASP A 85 6.59 7.04 -14.11
N ALA A 86 5.45 6.34 -13.99
CA ALA A 86 5.43 4.88 -13.89
C ALA A 86 6.13 4.20 -15.07
N ARG A 87 5.84 4.62 -16.31
CA ARG A 87 6.51 4.08 -17.51
C ARG A 87 8.00 4.38 -17.52
N ARG A 88 8.44 5.58 -17.10
CA ARG A 88 9.86 5.95 -17.02
C ARG A 88 10.60 5.11 -16.00
N ILE A 89 10.00 4.86 -14.83
CA ILE A 89 10.55 3.95 -13.81
C ILE A 89 10.69 2.54 -14.39
N LYS A 90 9.63 1.99 -15.00
CA LYS A 90 9.61 0.64 -15.59
C LYS A 90 10.56 0.51 -16.80
N ALA A 91 10.87 1.58 -17.52
CA ALA A 91 11.87 1.57 -18.57
C ALA A 91 13.31 1.35 -18.04
N LEU A 92 13.59 1.79 -16.80
CA LEU A 92 14.88 1.57 -16.13
C LEU A 92 14.89 0.31 -15.27
N ASN A 93 13.74 -0.10 -14.74
CA ASN A 93 13.56 -1.31 -13.94
C ASN A 93 12.29 -2.04 -14.42
N PRO A 94 12.39 -2.96 -15.40
CA PRO A 94 11.25 -3.68 -15.95
C PRO A 94 10.49 -4.54 -14.94
N ASP A 95 11.15 -4.95 -13.86
CA ASP A 95 10.54 -5.76 -12.79
C ASP A 95 9.74 -4.91 -11.78
N ALA A 96 9.82 -3.57 -11.89
CA ALA A 96 9.12 -2.68 -10.99
C ALA A 96 7.60 -2.80 -11.14
N LYS A 97 6.92 -2.91 -10.01
CA LYS A 97 5.47 -2.78 -9.88
C LYS A 97 5.14 -1.40 -9.37
N VAL A 98 4.36 -0.64 -10.15
CA VAL A 98 4.00 0.73 -9.82
C VAL A 98 2.50 0.83 -9.64
N LEU A 99 2.08 1.09 -8.40
CA LEU A 99 0.69 1.30 -8.01
C LEU A 99 0.32 2.77 -8.10
N MET A 100 -0.94 3.04 -8.40
CA MET A 100 -1.55 4.35 -8.24
C MET A 100 -2.36 4.38 -6.92
N TYR A 101 -2.22 5.48 -6.18
CA TYR A 101 -3.04 5.73 -4.99
C TYR A 101 -4.45 6.19 -5.36
N TRP A 102 -5.47 5.65 -4.66
CA TRP A 102 -6.80 6.25 -4.63
C TRP A 102 -7.49 6.04 -3.28
N ASN A 103 -8.17 7.09 -2.81
CA ASN A 103 -8.90 7.04 -1.55
C ASN A 103 -10.29 6.42 -1.74
N THR A 104 -10.68 5.54 -0.82
CA THR A 104 -11.97 4.83 -0.88
C THR A 104 -13.14 5.57 -0.24
N LEU A 105 -12.84 6.58 0.58
CA LEU A 105 -13.87 7.31 1.32
C LEU A 105 -13.99 8.78 0.92
N ILE A 106 -12.92 9.37 0.39
CA ILE A 106 -12.84 10.82 0.21
C ILE A 106 -12.58 11.14 -1.26
N ALA A 107 -13.44 11.97 -1.82
CA ALA A 107 -13.34 12.46 -3.20
C ALA A 107 -12.26 13.56 -3.31
N TRP A 108 -10.98 13.19 -3.13
CA TRP A 108 -9.87 14.12 -3.31
C TRP A 108 -9.79 14.61 -4.76
N PRO A 109 -9.81 15.92 -5.03
CA PRO A 109 -9.82 16.45 -6.38
C PRO A 109 -8.40 16.47 -7.01
N PHE A 110 -7.70 15.34 -6.94
CA PHE A 110 -6.31 15.20 -7.39
C PHE A 110 -6.16 14.37 -8.66
N THR A 111 -7.27 13.95 -9.25
CA THR A 111 -7.35 13.31 -10.56
C THR A 111 -8.50 13.91 -11.35
N SER A 112 -8.52 13.74 -12.67
CA SER A 112 -9.67 14.15 -13.48
C SER A 112 -10.95 13.42 -13.09
N TYR A 113 -10.83 12.20 -12.57
CA TYR A 113 -11.96 11.37 -12.13
C TYR A 113 -12.75 11.98 -10.97
N ASN A 114 -12.08 12.77 -10.11
CA ASN A 114 -12.65 13.36 -8.90
C ASN A 114 -12.71 14.89 -8.90
N SER A 115 -12.30 15.56 -9.98
CA SER A 115 -12.10 17.01 -9.97
C SER A 115 -13.33 17.77 -9.51
N ASP A 116 -14.50 17.31 -9.89
CA ASP A 116 -15.79 17.93 -9.61
C ASP A 116 -16.86 16.89 -9.20
N PHE A 117 -16.46 15.90 -8.37
CA PHE A 117 -17.27 14.73 -8.03
C PHE A 117 -18.70 15.09 -7.60
N ALA A 118 -18.85 16.01 -6.63
CA ALA A 118 -20.16 16.37 -6.09
C ALA A 118 -21.07 17.10 -7.08
N GLN A 119 -20.51 17.71 -8.15
CA GLN A 119 -21.26 18.41 -9.18
C GLN A 119 -21.56 17.52 -10.40
N SER A 120 -20.74 16.50 -10.63
CA SER A 120 -20.83 15.63 -11.81
C SER A 120 -21.60 14.32 -11.57
N HIS A 121 -21.98 14.04 -10.32
CA HIS A 121 -22.67 12.81 -9.94
C HIS A 121 -23.98 13.10 -9.18
N PRO A 122 -24.90 12.13 -9.10
CA PRO A 122 -26.14 12.26 -8.33
C PRO A 122 -25.88 12.63 -6.86
N ASP A 123 -26.80 13.38 -6.29
CA ASP A 123 -26.71 13.91 -4.93
C ASP A 123 -26.50 12.84 -3.84
N ASP A 124 -27.06 11.65 -4.03
CA ASP A 124 -26.99 10.51 -3.09
C ASP A 124 -25.64 9.75 -3.18
N TRP A 125 -24.77 10.12 -4.13
CA TRP A 125 -23.40 9.59 -4.19
C TRP A 125 -22.47 10.23 -3.17
N THR A 126 -22.82 11.44 -2.72
CA THR A 126 -22.09 12.14 -1.65
C THR A 126 -22.74 11.82 -0.30
N LEU A 127 -21.92 11.43 0.69
CA LEU A 127 -22.42 11.21 2.05
C LEU A 127 -23.00 12.51 2.62
N ARG A 128 -24.22 12.43 3.16
CA ARG A 128 -24.97 13.56 3.68
C ARG A 128 -25.16 13.47 5.20
N ASP A 129 -25.20 14.61 5.84
CA ASP A 129 -25.58 14.71 7.25
C ASP A 129 -27.06 14.33 7.41
N MET A 130 -27.34 13.30 8.20
CA MET A 130 -28.70 12.76 8.39
C MET A 130 -29.69 13.75 8.99
N LYS A 131 -29.20 14.76 9.72
CA LYS A 131 -30.08 15.76 10.35
C LYS A 131 -30.41 16.90 9.42
N THR A 132 -29.43 17.34 8.62
CA THR A 132 -29.57 18.54 7.80
C THR A 132 -29.78 18.23 6.31
N GLY A 133 -29.50 17.01 5.88
CA GLY A 133 -29.49 16.61 4.48
C GLY A 133 -28.37 17.23 3.65
N GLN A 134 -27.48 18.03 4.25
CA GLN A 134 -26.38 18.66 3.54
C GLN A 134 -25.20 17.70 3.33
N PRO A 135 -24.44 17.82 2.23
CA PRO A 135 -23.25 17.03 2.02
C PRO A 135 -22.26 17.15 3.19
N LEU A 136 -21.71 16.03 3.65
CA LEU A 136 -20.70 16.02 4.70
C LEU A 136 -19.36 16.49 4.16
N LEU A 137 -19.03 17.74 4.45
CA LEU A 137 -17.76 18.35 4.08
C LEU A 137 -16.62 17.72 4.88
N LYS A 138 -15.64 17.15 4.18
CA LYS A 138 -14.40 16.67 4.79
C LYS A 138 -13.43 17.81 5.07
N THR A 139 -13.19 18.66 4.07
CA THR A 139 -12.25 19.78 4.14
C THR A 139 -12.43 20.72 2.95
N LYS A 140 -11.67 21.82 2.95
CA LYS A 140 -11.56 22.71 1.77
C LYS A 140 -10.11 22.77 1.31
N LEU A 141 -9.90 22.70 0.00
CA LEU A 141 -8.62 22.89 -0.66
C LEU A 141 -8.70 24.16 -1.51
N GLY A 142 -8.31 25.29 -0.91
CA GLY A 142 -8.59 26.60 -1.49
C GLY A 142 -10.10 26.83 -1.58
N LYS A 143 -10.62 27.01 -2.82
CA LYS A 143 -12.05 27.18 -3.08
C LYS A 143 -12.80 25.86 -3.30
N LYS A 144 -12.09 24.73 -3.50
CA LYS A 144 -12.72 23.42 -3.74
C LYS A 144 -13.14 22.78 -2.42
N GLU A 145 -14.38 22.36 -2.34
CA GLU A 145 -14.93 21.58 -1.24
C GLU A 145 -14.69 20.10 -1.52
N VAL A 146 -14.24 19.36 -0.50
CA VAL A 146 -13.93 17.94 -0.57
C VAL A 146 -14.91 17.18 0.29
N TYR A 147 -15.64 16.27 -0.33
CA TYR A 147 -16.70 15.50 0.30
C TYR A 147 -16.32 14.03 0.45
N GLN A 148 -17.20 13.26 1.08
CA GLN A 148 -17.07 11.84 1.21
C GLN A 148 -18.00 11.10 0.25
N TYR A 149 -17.56 9.94 -0.20
CA TYR A 149 -18.40 9.00 -0.92
C TYR A 149 -19.44 8.36 0.00
N ASN A 150 -20.64 8.13 -0.52
CA ASN A 150 -21.63 7.30 0.12
C ASN A 150 -21.41 5.83 -0.26
N LEU A 151 -20.58 5.12 0.52
CA LEU A 151 -20.26 3.72 0.23
C LEU A 151 -21.45 2.76 0.31
N LEU A 152 -22.54 3.13 1.00
CA LEU A 152 -23.75 2.30 1.02
C LEU A 152 -24.48 2.33 -0.34
N ASN A 153 -24.24 3.35 -1.18
CA ASN A 153 -24.77 3.38 -2.51
C ASN A 153 -23.99 2.43 -3.44
N PRO A 154 -24.63 1.40 -4.03
CA PRO A 154 -23.97 0.44 -4.91
C PRO A 154 -23.42 1.06 -6.19
N ASP A 155 -24.05 2.13 -6.71
CA ASP A 155 -23.59 2.80 -7.93
C ASP A 155 -22.26 3.54 -7.69
N VAL A 156 -22.04 4.07 -6.47
CA VAL A 156 -20.77 4.65 -6.07
C VAL A 156 -19.66 3.60 -6.08
N ARG A 157 -19.93 2.41 -5.50
CA ARG A 157 -18.96 1.32 -5.48
C ARG A 157 -18.63 0.84 -6.90
N LYS A 158 -19.66 0.67 -7.71
CA LYS A 158 -19.48 0.29 -9.12
C LYS A 158 -18.67 1.31 -9.89
N TRP A 159 -19.02 2.60 -9.79
CA TRP A 159 -18.28 3.69 -10.44
C TRP A 159 -16.81 3.73 -10.00
N TRP A 160 -16.56 3.59 -8.68
CA TRP A 160 -15.21 3.58 -8.14
C TRP A 160 -14.39 2.42 -8.72
N ALA A 161 -14.94 1.22 -8.73
CA ALA A 161 -14.32 0.03 -9.29
C ALA A 161 -14.06 0.16 -10.80
N ASP A 162 -15.08 0.58 -11.57
CA ASP A 162 -14.95 0.77 -13.02
C ASP A 162 -13.88 1.83 -13.36
N THR A 163 -13.78 2.89 -12.56
CA THR A 163 -12.78 3.95 -12.76
C THR A 163 -11.37 3.42 -12.59
N ILE A 164 -11.08 2.64 -11.54
CA ILE A 164 -9.74 2.07 -11.38
C ILE A 164 -9.44 1.01 -12.44
N GLY A 165 -10.43 0.20 -12.83
CA GLY A 165 -10.27 -0.77 -13.91
C GLY A 165 -10.00 -0.10 -15.26
N GLY A 166 -10.66 1.03 -15.53
CA GLY A 166 -10.38 1.88 -16.70
C GLY A 166 -8.97 2.45 -16.66
N ALA A 167 -8.57 3.00 -15.51
CA ALA A 167 -7.23 3.59 -15.34
C ALA A 167 -6.11 2.56 -15.49
N VAL A 168 -6.28 1.34 -14.99
CA VAL A 168 -5.32 0.24 -15.20
C VAL A 168 -5.15 -0.04 -16.69
N LYS A 169 -6.25 -0.19 -17.43
CA LYS A 169 -6.23 -0.49 -18.86
C LYS A 169 -5.66 0.65 -19.71
N GLU A 170 -6.02 1.89 -19.38
CA GLU A 170 -5.58 3.08 -20.15
C GLU A 170 -4.11 3.42 -19.88
N HIS A 171 -3.68 3.30 -18.63
CA HIS A 171 -2.39 3.82 -18.19
C HIS A 171 -1.34 2.75 -17.90
N GLY A 172 -1.72 1.47 -17.78
CA GLY A 172 -0.79 0.36 -17.55
C GLY A 172 -0.19 0.33 -16.14
N PHE A 173 -0.97 0.75 -15.12
CA PHE A 173 -0.59 0.56 -13.72
C PHE A 173 -0.59 -0.92 -13.36
N ASP A 174 0.32 -1.32 -12.46
CA ASP A 174 0.36 -2.70 -11.96
C ASP A 174 -0.69 -2.95 -10.86
N GLY A 175 -1.48 -1.94 -10.50
CA GLY A 175 -2.56 -2.03 -9.54
C GLY A 175 -2.84 -0.72 -8.81
N PHE A 176 -3.60 -0.83 -7.71
CA PHE A 176 -4.01 0.33 -6.92
C PHE A 176 -3.71 0.15 -5.44
N PHE A 177 -3.42 1.28 -4.79
CA PHE A 177 -3.35 1.42 -3.36
C PHE A 177 -4.63 2.08 -2.85
N MET A 178 -5.48 1.30 -2.18
CA MET A 178 -6.75 1.74 -1.59
C MET A 178 -6.52 2.35 -0.21
N ASP A 179 -6.64 3.66 -0.10
CA ASP A 179 -6.50 4.31 1.20
C ASP A 179 -7.84 4.44 1.93
N ALA A 180 -7.77 4.43 3.26
CA ALA A 180 -8.84 4.74 4.20
C ALA A 180 -9.99 3.71 4.33
N ILE A 181 -9.96 2.56 3.66
CA ILE A 181 -11.07 1.58 3.69
C ILE A 181 -11.45 1.17 5.13
N SER A 182 -10.48 0.96 6.01
CA SER A 182 -10.71 0.61 7.43
C SER A 182 -11.31 1.76 8.25
N GLN A 183 -11.43 2.96 7.68
CA GLN A 183 -12.02 4.13 8.33
C GLN A 183 -13.51 4.32 8.03
N SER A 184 -14.15 3.44 7.26
CA SER A 184 -15.57 3.51 6.90
C SER A 184 -16.48 3.64 8.15
N LYS A 185 -16.13 2.92 9.22
CA LYS A 185 -16.87 2.90 10.50
C LYS A 185 -16.41 3.95 11.53
N ARG A 186 -15.73 5.02 11.13
CA ARG A 186 -15.39 6.08 12.07
C ARG A 186 -16.64 6.61 12.80
N PRO A 187 -16.61 6.77 14.14
CA PRO A 187 -17.77 7.21 14.90
C PRO A 187 -18.42 8.50 14.39
N LEU A 188 -17.63 9.42 13.87
CA LEU A 188 -18.14 10.67 13.29
C LEU A 188 -19.00 10.41 12.05
N TRP A 189 -18.57 9.49 11.17
CA TRP A 189 -19.30 9.15 9.95
C TRP A 189 -20.58 8.38 10.25
N LEU A 190 -20.48 7.41 11.17
CA LEU A 190 -21.66 6.66 11.64
C LEU A 190 -22.70 7.60 12.27
N LYS A 191 -22.28 8.48 13.19
CA LYS A 191 -23.20 9.37 13.89
C LYS A 191 -23.85 10.44 13.02
N LYS A 192 -23.14 10.93 11.99
CA LYS A 192 -23.60 12.05 11.17
C LYS A 192 -24.15 11.64 9.81
N GLY A 193 -23.60 10.61 9.21
CA GLY A 193 -23.86 10.28 7.79
C GLY A 193 -24.57 8.97 7.58
N PHE A 194 -24.00 7.87 8.05
CA PHE A 194 -24.56 6.55 7.75
C PHE A 194 -25.64 6.09 8.72
N GLY A 195 -25.52 6.40 10.01
CA GLY A 195 -26.24 5.79 11.11
C GLY A 195 -25.39 4.75 11.84
N VAL A 196 -25.48 4.72 13.17
CA VAL A 196 -24.69 3.79 14.00
C VAL A 196 -25.10 2.32 13.80
N ASP A 197 -26.33 2.09 13.38
CA ASP A 197 -26.94 0.81 13.05
C ASP A 197 -26.43 0.24 11.69
N LYS A 198 -25.74 1.04 10.88
CA LYS A 198 -25.24 0.68 9.57
C LYS A 198 -23.78 0.17 9.54
N ALA A 199 -23.19 -0.09 10.71
CA ALA A 199 -21.78 -0.46 10.82
C ALA A 199 -21.48 -1.78 10.07
N ASP A 200 -22.35 -2.78 10.18
CA ASP A 200 -22.17 -4.08 9.51
C ASP A 200 -22.39 -3.96 7.99
N GLU A 201 -23.38 -3.17 7.56
CA GLU A 201 -23.62 -2.90 6.14
C GLU A 201 -22.42 -2.19 5.49
N LEU A 202 -21.68 -1.35 6.24
CA LEU A 202 -20.47 -0.69 5.74
C LEU A 202 -19.30 -1.65 5.58
N ASP A 203 -19.17 -2.69 6.40
CA ASP A 203 -18.18 -3.74 6.20
C ASP A 203 -18.50 -4.52 4.92
N ASP A 204 -19.76 -4.92 4.73
CA ASP A 204 -20.21 -5.60 3.54
C ASP A 204 -20.00 -4.74 2.28
N ALA A 205 -20.29 -3.44 2.37
CA ALA A 205 -20.08 -2.49 1.27
C ALA A 205 -18.58 -2.32 0.95
N ALA A 206 -17.72 -2.28 1.95
CA ALA A 206 -16.27 -2.20 1.75
C ALA A 206 -15.73 -3.49 1.10
N ILE A 207 -16.16 -4.65 1.54
CA ILE A 207 -15.80 -5.95 0.96
C ILE A 207 -16.31 -6.06 -0.48
N ASP A 208 -17.54 -5.64 -0.74
CA ASP A 208 -18.14 -5.61 -2.07
C ASP A 208 -17.34 -4.71 -3.03
N LEU A 209 -16.96 -3.51 -2.58
CA LEU A 209 -16.08 -2.61 -3.34
C LEU A 209 -14.75 -3.27 -3.72
N MET A 210 -14.10 -3.95 -2.78
CA MET A 210 -12.82 -4.63 -3.04
C MET A 210 -12.98 -5.78 -4.04
N LYS A 211 -14.06 -6.56 -3.92
CA LYS A 211 -14.37 -7.64 -4.89
C LYS A 211 -14.62 -7.08 -6.29
N GLN A 212 -15.41 -6.02 -6.41
CA GLN A 212 -15.65 -5.35 -7.69
C GLN A 212 -14.35 -4.79 -8.27
N ALA A 213 -13.53 -4.13 -7.45
CA ALA A 213 -12.24 -3.60 -7.85
C ALA A 213 -11.32 -4.69 -8.45
N LYS A 214 -11.15 -5.82 -7.76
CA LYS A 214 -10.38 -6.96 -8.29
C LYS A 214 -10.96 -7.51 -9.57
N ALA A 215 -12.28 -7.68 -9.64
CA ALA A 215 -12.95 -8.22 -10.83
C ALA A 215 -12.73 -7.35 -12.09
N VAL A 216 -12.77 -6.02 -11.97
CA VAL A 216 -12.61 -5.11 -13.13
C VAL A 216 -11.15 -4.84 -13.50
N MET A 217 -10.23 -4.86 -12.52
CA MET A 217 -8.78 -4.77 -12.79
C MET A 217 -8.24 -6.05 -13.42
N GLY A 218 -8.76 -7.20 -13.01
CA GLY A 218 -8.23 -8.52 -13.35
C GLY A 218 -7.23 -9.04 -12.31
N GLU A 219 -7.07 -10.36 -12.27
CA GLU A 219 -6.23 -11.05 -11.27
C GLU A 219 -4.74 -10.68 -11.36
N ASP A 220 -4.27 -10.23 -12.53
CA ASP A 220 -2.87 -9.83 -12.76
C ASP A 220 -2.49 -8.49 -12.11
N HIS A 221 -3.45 -7.75 -11.55
CA HIS A 221 -3.22 -6.43 -10.96
C HIS A 221 -3.37 -6.47 -9.44
N LEU A 222 -2.47 -5.76 -8.77
CA LEU A 222 -2.39 -5.70 -7.32
C LEU A 222 -3.44 -4.76 -6.72
N LEU A 223 -4.11 -5.22 -5.68
CA LEU A 223 -4.95 -4.40 -4.81
C LEU A 223 -4.34 -4.41 -3.41
N ILE A 224 -3.70 -3.33 -3.02
CA ILE A 224 -3.13 -3.14 -1.68
C ILE A 224 -3.99 -2.12 -0.93
N TYR A 225 -4.29 -2.35 0.34
CA TYR A 225 -5.05 -1.37 1.11
C TYR A 225 -4.29 -0.85 2.33
N ASN A 226 -4.59 0.40 2.71
CA ASN A 226 -4.15 0.97 3.98
C ASN A 226 -5.18 0.65 5.05
N GLY A 227 -4.77 -0.10 6.07
CA GLY A 227 -5.76 -0.41 7.10
C GLY A 227 -5.36 -1.38 8.18
N PHE A 228 -4.18 -2.00 8.15
CA PHE A 228 -3.74 -2.82 9.27
C PHE A 228 -3.50 -1.96 10.51
N ARG A 229 -4.21 -2.29 11.61
CA ARG A 229 -4.14 -1.62 12.90
C ARG A 229 -3.91 -2.64 14.00
N SER A 230 -2.96 -2.38 14.91
CA SER A 230 -2.65 -3.25 16.04
C SER A 230 -3.82 -3.45 17.00
N LYS A 231 -4.74 -2.47 17.03
CA LYS A 231 -5.96 -2.49 17.84
C LYS A 231 -7.08 -1.71 17.16
N ALA A 232 -8.31 -2.12 17.39
CA ALA A 232 -9.50 -1.37 17.01
C ALA A 232 -9.62 -0.10 17.86
N GLY A 233 -10.30 0.94 17.31
CA GLY A 233 -10.67 2.13 18.07
C GLY A 233 -9.52 3.09 18.41
N GLY A 234 -8.43 3.12 17.63
CA GLY A 234 -7.35 4.10 17.77
C GLY A 234 -7.87 5.56 17.77
N PRO A 235 -6.99 6.60 17.89
CA PRO A 235 -7.42 8.01 18.02
C PRO A 235 -8.23 8.48 16.82
N ASP A 236 -8.12 7.81 15.70
CA ASP A 236 -8.97 8.03 14.54
C ASP A 236 -10.38 7.45 14.71
N GLY A 237 -10.64 6.71 15.79
CA GLY A 237 -11.92 6.05 16.04
C GLY A 237 -12.22 4.91 15.08
N ASN A 238 -11.19 4.28 14.47
CA ASN A 238 -11.39 3.11 13.65
C ASN A 238 -11.93 1.96 14.49
N ALA A 239 -13.06 1.42 14.11
CA ALA A 239 -13.66 0.28 14.80
C ALA A 239 -13.04 -1.06 14.38
N ALA A 240 -12.24 -1.08 13.29
CA ALA A 240 -11.68 -2.27 12.67
C ALA A 240 -10.16 -2.35 12.82
N THR A 241 -9.61 -3.57 12.90
CA THR A 241 -8.17 -3.83 12.77
C THR A 241 -7.73 -3.92 11.30
N GLY A 242 -8.68 -4.05 10.38
CA GLY A 242 -8.46 -4.16 8.94
C GLY A 242 -8.13 -5.58 8.47
N THR A 243 -7.97 -6.55 9.37
CA THR A 243 -7.65 -7.94 9.00
C THR A 243 -8.78 -8.62 8.23
N GLU A 244 -10.02 -8.17 8.42
CA GLU A 244 -11.22 -8.63 7.73
C GLU A 244 -11.21 -8.37 6.22
N PHE A 245 -10.46 -7.38 5.76
CA PHE A 245 -10.34 -7.02 4.35
C PHE A 245 -9.25 -7.82 3.61
N LEU A 246 -8.30 -8.42 4.35
CA LEU A 246 -7.14 -9.09 3.75
C LEU A 246 -7.49 -10.23 2.77
N PRO A 247 -8.53 -11.03 2.99
CA PRO A 247 -8.92 -12.07 2.02
C PRO A 247 -9.26 -11.55 0.63
N PHE A 248 -9.66 -10.27 0.52
CA PHE A 248 -10.15 -9.63 -0.71
C PHE A 248 -9.12 -8.72 -1.39
N ALA A 249 -7.89 -8.67 -0.86
CA ALA A 249 -6.77 -7.90 -1.38
C ALA A 249 -5.52 -8.76 -1.54
N ASP A 250 -4.52 -8.23 -2.26
CA ASP A 250 -3.22 -8.89 -2.41
C ASP A 250 -2.28 -8.55 -1.24
N GLY A 251 -2.60 -7.51 -0.48
CA GLY A 251 -1.84 -7.13 0.70
C GLY A 251 -2.37 -5.90 1.42
N ALA A 252 -1.70 -5.53 2.49
CA ALA A 252 -2.08 -4.42 3.35
C ALA A 252 -0.87 -3.62 3.83
N GLN A 253 -1.11 -2.32 4.12
CA GLN A 253 -0.12 -1.46 4.76
C GLN A 253 -0.40 -1.30 6.25
N ILE A 254 0.67 -1.38 7.02
CA ILE A 254 0.78 -0.94 8.42
C ILE A 254 1.34 0.49 8.39
N GLU A 255 0.45 1.49 8.31
CA GLU A 255 0.87 2.90 8.26
C GLU A 255 1.36 3.41 9.62
N HIS A 256 0.77 2.92 10.71
CA HIS A 256 1.05 3.38 12.07
C HIS A 256 2.08 2.50 12.79
N PHE A 257 3.00 1.88 12.07
CA PHE A 257 4.03 1.06 12.68
C PHE A 257 4.94 1.89 13.57
N ASP A 258 4.91 1.62 14.88
CA ASP A 258 5.63 2.38 15.93
C ASP A 258 5.35 3.89 15.88
N GLN A 259 4.11 4.27 15.55
CA GLN A 259 3.73 5.67 15.35
C GLN A 259 2.27 5.90 15.79
N PHE A 260 1.92 7.14 16.07
CA PHE A 260 0.58 7.58 16.47
C PHE A 260 0.04 6.79 17.68
N SER A 261 -1.15 6.22 17.55
CA SER A 261 -1.79 5.40 18.60
C SER A 261 -1.26 3.98 18.72
N SER A 262 -0.34 3.59 17.87
CA SER A 262 0.24 2.24 17.79
C SER A 262 1.73 2.28 18.05
N ALA A 263 2.17 3.12 18.98
CA ALA A 263 3.58 3.34 19.31
C ALA A 263 4.05 2.58 20.57
N THR A 264 3.22 1.69 21.12
CA THR A 264 3.64 0.86 22.25
C THR A 264 4.40 -0.37 21.80
N LYS A 265 5.21 -0.94 22.70
CA LYS A 265 5.93 -2.20 22.44
C LYS A 265 4.97 -3.36 22.13
N GLU A 266 3.80 -3.37 22.77
CA GLU A 266 2.73 -4.35 22.52
C GLU A 266 2.15 -4.20 21.10
N ASP A 267 1.99 -2.97 20.64
CA ASP A 267 1.51 -2.68 19.28
C ASP A 267 2.50 -3.20 18.22
N VAL A 268 3.80 -3.00 18.42
CA VAL A 268 4.85 -3.51 17.52
C VAL A 268 4.77 -5.04 17.41
N VAL A 269 4.63 -5.74 18.55
CA VAL A 269 4.49 -7.21 18.57
C VAL A 269 3.17 -7.65 17.93
N ALA A 270 2.09 -6.89 18.10
CA ALA A 270 0.82 -7.18 17.46
C ALA A 270 0.93 -7.10 15.93
N TYR A 271 1.62 -6.10 15.39
CA TYR A 271 1.89 -6.00 13.94
C TYR A 271 2.72 -7.17 13.40
N TRP A 272 3.73 -7.65 14.16
CA TRP A 272 4.48 -8.84 13.74
C TRP A 272 3.61 -10.09 13.65
N LYS A 273 2.64 -10.25 14.57
CA LYS A 273 1.67 -11.35 14.51
C LYS A 273 0.76 -11.22 13.27
N MET A 274 0.25 -10.02 13.01
CA MET A 274 -0.57 -9.76 11.82
C MET A 274 0.20 -10.05 10.53
N ALA A 275 1.46 -9.61 10.43
CA ALA A 275 2.32 -9.90 9.29
C ALA A 275 2.58 -11.40 9.13
N ALA A 276 2.77 -12.13 10.24
CA ALA A 276 2.96 -13.57 10.21
C ALA A 276 1.70 -14.32 9.74
N GLU A 277 0.51 -13.87 10.13
CA GLU A 277 -0.75 -14.46 9.63
C GLU A 277 -0.95 -14.13 8.13
N ALA A 278 -0.70 -12.90 7.71
CA ALA A 278 -0.79 -12.51 6.31
C ALA A 278 0.15 -13.33 5.41
N ALA A 279 1.38 -13.57 5.86
CA ALA A 279 2.38 -14.36 5.12
C ALA A 279 1.95 -15.82 4.91
N LYS A 280 1.16 -16.43 5.81
CA LYS A 280 0.63 -17.80 5.64
C LYS A 280 -0.27 -17.92 4.39
N SER A 281 -0.88 -16.83 3.99
CA SER A 281 -1.74 -16.74 2.81
C SER A 281 -1.04 -16.08 1.61
N GLY A 282 0.30 -15.93 1.66
CA GLY A 282 1.10 -15.31 0.60
C GLY A 282 0.83 -13.81 0.40
N LYS A 283 0.17 -13.14 1.36
CA LYS A 283 -0.20 -11.73 1.24
C LYS A 283 0.98 -10.79 1.49
N ILE A 284 0.99 -9.68 0.77
CA ILE A 284 1.99 -8.60 0.92
C ILE A 284 1.69 -7.80 2.19
N VAL A 285 2.74 -7.46 2.96
CA VAL A 285 2.64 -6.54 4.10
C VAL A 285 3.64 -5.41 3.96
N LEU A 286 3.15 -4.17 3.92
CA LEU A 286 3.96 -2.97 3.83
C LEU A 286 4.11 -2.35 5.21
N PHE A 287 5.34 -2.25 5.70
CA PHE A 287 5.66 -1.60 6.97
C PHE A 287 6.10 -0.17 6.72
N LYS A 288 5.22 0.80 6.99
CA LYS A 288 5.58 2.22 6.97
C LYS A 288 6.24 2.60 8.29
N ALA A 289 7.55 2.68 8.28
CA ALA A 289 8.37 3.06 9.42
C ALA A 289 8.75 4.55 9.36
N TRP A 290 9.02 5.11 10.53
CA TRP A 290 9.23 6.54 10.76
C TRP A 290 10.55 6.75 11.50
N PRO A 291 11.21 7.93 11.35
CA PRO A 291 12.48 8.20 12.06
C PRO A 291 12.37 8.12 13.58
N ASP A 292 11.24 8.57 14.13
CA ASP A 292 10.89 8.41 15.55
C ASP A 292 9.37 8.47 15.68
N HIS A 293 8.81 8.01 16.81
CA HIS A 293 7.36 7.96 17.03
C HIS A 293 6.66 9.33 16.94
N ASP A 294 7.38 10.45 17.16
CA ASP A 294 6.86 11.80 17.04
C ASP A 294 7.26 12.50 15.73
N ILE A 295 8.06 11.87 14.88
CA ILE A 295 8.60 12.47 13.66
C ILE A 295 7.83 12.00 12.44
N ASN A 296 6.93 12.86 11.96
CA ASN A 296 6.13 12.65 10.76
C ASN A 296 5.76 14.02 10.13
N TRP A 297 5.02 14.00 9.03
CA TRP A 297 4.59 15.22 8.30
C TRP A 297 3.71 16.18 9.10
N LEU A 298 3.16 15.76 10.23
CA LEU A 298 2.37 16.61 11.14
C LEU A 298 3.25 17.38 12.14
N ASN A 299 4.51 16.96 12.33
CA ASN A 299 5.45 17.64 13.21
C ASN A 299 6.00 18.92 12.53
N LYS A 300 5.30 20.04 12.75
CA LYS A 300 5.64 21.34 12.13
C LYS A 300 7.06 21.79 12.42
N THR A 301 7.57 21.54 13.63
CA THR A 301 8.93 21.91 14.04
C THR A 301 9.97 21.13 13.22
N PHE A 302 9.79 19.84 13.08
CA PHE A 302 10.67 19.01 12.26
C PHE A 302 10.55 19.36 10.77
N MET A 303 9.35 19.55 10.27
CA MET A 303 9.12 19.89 8.86
C MET A 303 9.69 21.25 8.45
N ALA A 304 9.81 22.21 9.39
CA ALA A 304 10.41 23.50 9.14
C ALA A 304 11.96 23.49 9.06
N LYS A 305 12.61 22.37 9.43
CA LYS A 305 14.07 22.25 9.36
C LYS A 305 14.57 22.21 7.92
N PRO A 306 15.83 22.65 7.67
CA PRO A 306 16.50 22.44 6.40
C PRO A 306 16.49 20.96 5.98
N GLN A 307 16.41 20.68 4.69
CA GLN A 307 16.34 19.32 4.15
C GLN A 307 17.51 18.45 4.62
N ALA A 308 18.73 18.98 4.56
CA ALA A 308 19.95 18.28 5.00
C ALA A 308 19.91 17.88 6.50
N GLU A 309 19.30 18.70 7.36
CA GLU A 309 19.14 18.36 8.78
C GLU A 309 18.13 17.24 8.98
N LYS A 310 17.00 17.27 8.25
CA LYS A 310 15.99 16.20 8.29
C LYS A 310 16.59 14.87 7.83
N GLU A 311 17.35 14.87 6.74
CA GLU A 311 18.04 13.68 6.22
C GLU A 311 19.09 13.16 7.19
N SER A 312 19.91 14.05 7.75
CA SER A 312 20.92 13.67 8.76
C SER A 312 20.27 13.02 9.98
N PHE A 313 19.16 13.59 10.47
CA PHE A 313 18.39 13.02 11.56
C PHE A 313 17.86 11.64 11.19
N ALA A 314 17.20 11.50 10.04
CA ALA A 314 16.64 10.22 9.59
C ALA A 314 17.73 9.15 9.45
N ARG A 315 18.92 9.49 8.91
CA ARG A 315 20.06 8.56 8.83
C ARG A 315 20.49 8.07 10.20
N LYS A 316 20.54 8.96 11.20
CA LYS A 316 20.91 8.62 12.58
C LYS A 316 19.88 7.68 13.24
N MET A 317 18.61 7.85 12.90
CA MET A 317 17.51 7.11 13.54
C MET A 317 17.16 5.78 12.85
N MET A 318 17.75 5.46 11.69
CA MET A 318 17.37 4.32 10.84
C MET A 318 17.45 2.95 11.56
N THR A 319 18.42 2.75 12.44
CA THR A 319 18.73 1.43 13.02
C THR A 319 17.54 0.84 13.78
N TYR A 320 16.85 1.63 14.62
CA TYR A 320 15.75 1.12 15.43
C TYR A 320 14.53 0.71 14.61
N PRO A 321 13.93 1.56 13.74
CA PRO A 321 12.79 1.16 12.91
C PRO A 321 13.13 0.03 11.93
N LEU A 322 14.36 -0.02 11.41
CA LEU A 322 14.80 -1.14 10.58
C LEU A 322 14.87 -2.44 11.38
N ALA A 323 15.41 -2.40 12.60
CA ALA A 323 15.44 -3.58 13.48
C ALA A 323 14.02 -4.04 13.84
N CYS A 324 13.10 -3.12 14.17
CA CYS A 324 11.68 -3.45 14.40
C CYS A 324 11.08 -4.19 13.21
N TYR A 325 11.33 -3.71 11.98
CA TYR A 325 10.90 -4.41 10.77
C TYR A 325 11.56 -5.78 10.64
N LEU A 326 12.89 -5.87 10.70
CA LEU A 326 13.64 -7.11 10.47
C LEU A 326 13.27 -8.23 11.46
N ILE A 327 12.98 -7.90 12.72
CA ILE A 327 12.53 -8.90 13.70
C ILE A 327 11.23 -9.55 13.25
N GLY A 328 10.24 -8.75 12.79
CA GLY A 328 8.90 -9.24 12.49
C GLY A 328 8.66 -9.64 11.03
N ALA A 329 9.49 -9.17 10.10
CA ALA A 329 9.29 -9.36 8.68
C ALA A 329 9.19 -10.84 8.27
N LYS A 330 8.33 -11.12 7.31
CA LYS A 330 8.12 -12.42 6.67
C LYS A 330 8.34 -12.27 5.17
N GLU A 331 8.28 -13.36 4.43
CA GLU A 331 8.22 -13.31 2.99
C GLU A 331 7.10 -12.37 2.53
N ASN A 332 7.32 -11.60 1.47
CA ASN A 332 6.45 -10.54 0.97
C ASN A 332 6.20 -9.38 1.97
N SER A 333 7.09 -9.19 2.95
CA SER A 333 7.11 -8.00 3.80
C SER A 333 8.07 -6.97 3.24
N TYR A 334 7.61 -5.72 3.06
CA TYR A 334 8.43 -4.65 2.51
C TYR A 334 8.55 -3.48 3.49
N PHE A 335 9.70 -2.84 3.49
CA PHE A 335 10.06 -1.74 4.38
C PHE A 335 9.97 -0.41 3.65
N CYS A 336 9.18 0.54 4.20
CA CYS A 336 9.09 1.91 3.74
C CYS A 336 9.52 2.84 4.87
N TYR A 337 10.55 3.64 4.64
CA TYR A 337 11.09 4.54 5.66
C TYR A 337 11.18 5.97 5.15
N SER A 338 10.47 6.88 5.82
CA SER A 338 10.46 8.30 5.50
C SER A 338 9.69 9.06 6.59
N TRP A 339 9.79 10.39 6.62
CA TRP A 339 9.03 11.22 7.56
C TRP A 339 7.72 11.78 6.97
N GLY A 340 7.36 11.40 5.75
CA GLY A 340 6.11 11.79 5.09
C GLY A 340 5.90 11.08 3.77
N TYR A 341 5.02 11.64 2.97
CA TYR A 341 4.59 11.08 1.69
C TYR A 341 4.92 11.97 0.49
N ASN A 342 5.59 13.10 0.69
CA ASN A 342 6.17 13.85 -0.43
C ASN A 342 7.49 13.20 -0.84
N ILE A 343 7.85 13.31 -2.11
CA ILE A 343 9.11 12.80 -2.65
C ILE A 343 10.33 13.30 -1.86
N ASP A 344 10.25 14.54 -1.34
CA ASP A 344 11.30 15.18 -0.54
C ASP A 344 11.24 14.79 0.96
N ASP A 345 10.27 13.96 1.37
CA ASP A 345 10.11 13.54 2.77
C ASP A 345 10.97 12.31 3.13
N GLY A 346 12.13 12.16 2.48
CA GLY A 346 13.08 11.09 2.76
C GLY A 346 12.88 9.82 1.95
N GLN A 347 11.93 9.80 1.03
CA GLN A 347 11.62 8.63 0.20
C GLN A 347 12.78 8.22 -0.71
N LEU A 348 13.50 9.18 -1.28
CA LEU A 348 14.62 8.95 -2.18
C LEU A 348 15.99 9.08 -1.52
N VAL A 349 16.03 9.13 -0.18
CA VAL A 349 17.31 9.10 0.55
C VAL A 349 17.91 7.71 0.45
N GLU A 350 19.12 7.64 -0.07
CA GLU A 350 19.87 6.38 -0.15
C GLU A 350 20.50 6.07 1.20
N TYR A 351 19.90 5.14 1.93
CA TYR A 351 20.44 4.64 3.19
C TYR A 351 21.44 3.51 2.91
N PRO A 352 22.65 3.53 3.49
CA PRO A 352 23.63 2.46 3.29
C PRO A 352 23.10 1.07 3.60
N GLU A 353 22.16 0.97 4.56
CA GLU A 353 21.53 -0.28 5.00
C GLU A 353 20.76 -0.98 3.86
N TYR A 354 20.20 -0.23 2.91
CA TYR A 354 19.46 -0.78 1.78
C TYR A 354 20.33 -1.57 0.79
N ARG A 355 21.67 -1.33 0.81
CA ARG A 355 22.63 -1.98 -0.09
C ARG A 355 23.43 -3.10 0.58
N LYS A 356 23.28 -3.26 1.91
CA LYS A 356 23.98 -4.31 2.64
C LYS A 356 23.36 -5.66 2.33
N LYS A 357 24.21 -6.67 2.15
CA LYS A 357 23.75 -8.06 2.00
C LYS A 357 23.05 -8.48 3.27
N LEU A 358 21.81 -8.97 3.16
CA LEU A 358 21.02 -9.46 4.28
C LEU A 358 20.95 -10.99 4.26
N GLY A 359 20.54 -11.55 3.15
CA GLY A 359 20.26 -12.97 2.98
C GLY A 359 19.01 -13.44 3.73
N PRO A 360 18.52 -14.66 3.48
CA PRO A 360 17.34 -15.17 4.14
C PRO A 360 17.52 -15.29 5.67
N PRO A 361 16.41 -15.19 6.44
CA PRO A 361 16.47 -15.41 7.88
C PRO A 361 16.81 -16.87 8.19
N LYS A 362 17.69 -17.09 9.19
CA LYS A 362 18.08 -18.43 9.68
C LYS A 362 16.99 -19.07 10.54
N GLY A 363 15.88 -18.39 10.76
CA GLY A 363 14.74 -18.85 11.55
C GLY A 363 13.86 -17.72 12.04
N GLY A 364 12.96 -18.03 13.00
CA GLY A 364 12.19 -17.04 13.72
C GLY A 364 13.05 -16.24 14.69
N PHE A 365 12.47 -15.19 15.26
CA PHE A 365 13.14 -14.46 16.32
C PHE A 365 13.09 -15.22 17.67
N GLN A 366 14.08 -14.99 18.50
CA GLN A 366 14.10 -15.37 19.91
C GLN A 366 13.66 -14.18 20.76
N ARG A 367 12.97 -14.44 21.86
CA ARG A 367 12.46 -13.41 22.76
C ARG A 367 12.93 -13.71 24.19
N ASP A 368 13.48 -12.70 24.84
CA ASP A 368 13.75 -12.66 26.26
C ASP A 368 13.15 -11.39 26.84
N GLN A 369 12.01 -11.49 27.55
CA GLN A 369 11.18 -10.36 27.97
C GLN A 369 10.81 -9.44 26.79
N TRP A 370 11.39 -8.25 26.70
CA TRP A 370 11.20 -7.27 25.63
C TRP A 370 12.42 -7.11 24.73
N VAL A 371 13.40 -7.98 24.89
CA VAL A 371 14.55 -8.07 23.99
C VAL A 371 14.32 -9.19 22.97
N PHE A 372 14.45 -8.84 21.71
CA PHE A 372 14.24 -9.74 20.58
C PHE A 372 15.53 -9.87 19.77
N ARG A 373 15.83 -11.10 19.32
CA ARG A 373 17.01 -11.39 18.51
C ARG A 373 16.61 -12.21 17.30
N ARG A 374 17.16 -11.87 16.12
CA ARG A 374 16.97 -12.65 14.91
C ARG A 374 18.23 -12.62 14.06
N SER A 375 18.58 -13.79 13.51
CA SER A 375 19.73 -13.93 12.62
C SER A 375 19.28 -14.10 11.19
N PHE A 376 19.93 -13.40 10.29
CA PHE A 376 19.90 -13.57 8.85
C PHE A 376 21.21 -14.18 8.36
N GLN A 377 21.30 -14.52 7.08
CA GLN A 377 22.54 -15.07 6.53
C GLN A 377 23.73 -14.13 6.75
N HIS A 378 23.52 -12.81 6.59
CA HIS A 378 24.57 -11.80 6.66
C HIS A 378 24.30 -10.68 7.69
N ALA A 379 23.33 -10.85 8.56
CA ALA A 379 23.06 -9.88 9.62
C ALA A 379 22.60 -10.57 10.90
N HIS A 380 22.92 -9.94 12.05
CA HIS A 380 22.37 -10.29 13.35
C HIS A 380 21.69 -9.06 13.94
N VAL A 381 20.41 -9.20 14.32
CA VAL A 381 19.57 -8.11 14.81
C VAL A 381 19.26 -8.35 16.29
N THR A 382 19.55 -7.36 17.12
CA THR A 382 19.11 -7.28 18.51
C THR A 382 18.25 -6.03 18.68
N LEU A 383 17.07 -6.18 19.27
CA LEU A 383 16.10 -5.12 19.49
C LEU A 383 15.56 -5.19 20.91
N ASP A 384 15.67 -4.09 21.65
CA ASP A 384 15.05 -3.89 22.96
C ASP A 384 13.90 -2.90 22.82
N LEU A 385 12.67 -3.43 22.85
CA LEU A 385 11.45 -2.60 22.75
C LEU A 385 11.17 -1.81 24.02
N GLU A 386 11.64 -2.26 25.18
CA GLU A 386 11.45 -1.56 26.45
C GLU A 386 12.24 -0.25 26.48
N ASN A 387 13.52 -0.34 26.09
CA ASN A 387 14.44 0.80 26.12
C ASN A 387 14.53 1.53 24.76
N ARG A 388 13.79 1.08 23.73
CA ARG A 388 13.82 1.60 22.36
C ARG A 388 15.24 1.68 21.79
N THR A 389 16.01 0.61 21.97
CA THR A 389 17.38 0.49 21.45
C THR A 389 17.50 -0.70 20.51
N ALA A 390 18.39 -0.59 19.54
CA ALA A 390 18.63 -1.67 18.58
C ALA A 390 20.08 -1.67 18.09
N GLN A 391 20.54 -2.87 17.70
CA GLN A 391 21.81 -3.08 17.03
C GLN A 391 21.59 -4.02 15.84
N ILE A 392 22.21 -3.70 14.71
CA ILE A 392 22.28 -4.57 13.54
C ILE A 392 23.74 -4.78 13.19
N GLU A 393 24.22 -5.97 13.44
CA GLU A 393 25.58 -6.39 13.10
C GLU A 393 25.56 -7.01 11.71
N TRP A 394 26.22 -6.37 10.76
CA TRP A 394 26.32 -6.83 9.38
C TRP A 394 27.62 -7.62 9.21
N SER A 395 27.53 -8.84 8.70
CA SER A 395 28.71 -9.63 8.36
C SER A 395 29.45 -8.97 7.20
N GLN A 396 30.68 -8.57 7.46
CA GLN A 396 31.58 -8.13 6.38
C GLN A 396 32.00 -9.36 5.55
N LYS A 397 31.48 -9.49 4.35
CA LYS A 397 32.11 -10.28 3.27
C LYS A 397 31.60 -9.81 1.91
#